data_8169d2b176ac590174b18e90fe943844
#
_entry.id   8169d2b176ac590174b18e90fe943844
#
_cell.length_a   1.000
_cell.length_b   1.000
_cell.length_c   1.000
_cell.angle_alpha   90.00
_cell.angle_beta   90.00
_cell.angle_gamma   90.00
#
_symmetry.space_group_name_H-M   'P 1'
#
loop_
_entity.id
_entity.type
_entity.pdbx_description
1 polymer ?
#
loop_
_entity_poly.entity_id
_entity_poly.type
_entity_poly.pdbx_seq_one_letter_code
_entity_poly.pdbx_strand_id
1 'polypeptide(L)'
;TVIAFVDAKEAILLDLADYKISYPINEQLKFFMVADRFMFNNGEFEDYEDMYAEFDKYLAQDLVEVEKQAEPFAIEFAKKHWNDEMHYFVGAGNQWGATYSYAMCYWEEQLWLKTKSITSNEFFHGMFEIVTKETPVTIYIGEDAQRPLSERVANFIPRICANYTIIDSKDYELKGISEKYRKHLSHHVMHAVNNRIDVHMEIETRHPMEIRRYYRRLEY
;
A
#
# COMPACT_ATOMS: atom_id res chain seq x y z
N THR A 1 -26.01 -15.11 -3.62
CA THR A 1 -25.61 -14.66 -2.25
C THR A 1 -24.76 -13.41 -2.40
N VAL A 2 -25.15 -12.34 -1.72
CA VAL A 2 -24.44 -11.05 -1.66
C VAL A 2 -23.90 -10.86 -0.24
N ILE A 3 -22.60 -10.66 -0.13
CA ILE A 3 -21.93 -10.34 1.15
C ILE A 3 -21.50 -8.88 1.06
N ALA A 4 -22.01 -8.02 1.94
CA ALA A 4 -21.69 -6.61 1.98
C ALA A 4 -20.74 -6.28 3.13
N PHE A 5 -19.62 -5.64 2.81
CA PHE A 5 -18.74 -5.00 3.77
C PHE A 5 -19.01 -3.49 3.70
N VAL A 6 -19.70 -2.94 4.69
CA VAL A 6 -20.14 -1.54 4.67
C VAL A 6 -19.95 -0.94 6.05
N ASP A 7 -19.25 0.18 6.11
CA ASP A 7 -19.07 0.96 7.34
C ASP A 7 -20.28 1.85 7.65
N ALA A 8 -20.94 2.37 6.62
CA ALA A 8 -22.09 3.25 6.77
C ALA A 8 -23.29 2.50 7.38
N LYS A 9 -23.99 3.14 8.33
CA LYS A 9 -25.21 2.57 8.94
C LYS A 9 -26.37 2.46 7.97
N GLU A 10 -26.40 3.37 6.97
CA GLU A 10 -27.41 3.44 5.92
C GLU A 10 -26.71 3.43 4.57
N ALA A 11 -26.90 2.37 3.81
CA ALA A 11 -26.40 2.23 2.44
C ALA A 11 -27.33 1.29 1.67
N ILE A 12 -27.60 1.59 0.42
CA ILE A 12 -28.42 0.76 -0.49
C ILE A 12 -27.88 -0.67 -0.56
N LEU A 13 -26.57 -0.86 -0.51
CA LEU A 13 -25.94 -2.17 -0.52
C LEU A 13 -26.37 -3.04 0.68
N LEU A 14 -26.64 -2.43 1.84
CA LEU A 14 -27.12 -3.16 3.00
C LEU A 14 -28.53 -3.75 2.79
N ASP A 15 -29.37 -3.08 2.01
CA ASP A 15 -30.73 -3.56 1.70
C ASP A 15 -30.70 -4.75 0.73
N LEU A 16 -29.67 -4.84 -0.09
CA LEU A 16 -29.47 -5.88 -1.10
C LEU A 16 -28.68 -7.09 -0.61
N ALA A 17 -28.04 -6.99 0.55
CA ALA A 17 -27.12 -8.01 1.05
C ALA A 17 -27.80 -9.10 1.87
N ASP A 18 -27.44 -10.36 1.57
CA ASP A 18 -27.80 -11.53 2.38
C ASP A 18 -27.00 -11.56 3.70
N TYR A 19 -25.73 -11.18 3.65
CA TYR A 19 -24.82 -11.07 4.79
C TYR A 19 -24.23 -9.68 4.89
N LYS A 20 -24.34 -9.08 6.06
CA LYS A 20 -23.89 -7.70 6.34
C LYS A 20 -22.75 -7.74 7.34
N ILE A 21 -21.60 -7.20 6.94
CA ILE A 21 -20.41 -7.09 7.79
C ILE A 21 -20.10 -5.61 7.92
N SER A 22 -20.40 -5.04 9.08
CA SER A 22 -20.08 -3.65 9.40
C SER A 22 -18.78 -3.62 10.18
N TYR A 23 -17.72 -3.16 9.51
CA TYR A 23 -16.39 -3.04 10.10
C TYR A 23 -15.68 -1.84 9.51
N PRO A 24 -15.28 -0.87 10.31
CA PRO A 24 -14.86 0.43 9.79
C PRO A 24 -13.49 0.42 9.09
N ILE A 25 -12.68 -0.61 9.23
CA ILE A 25 -11.28 -0.56 8.81
C ILE A 25 -10.86 -1.86 8.11
N ASN A 26 -9.85 -1.74 7.21
CA ASN A 26 -9.10 -2.86 6.66
C ASN A 26 -9.87 -3.77 5.70
N GLU A 27 -10.42 -3.17 4.64
CA GLU A 27 -11.20 -3.87 3.62
C GLU A 27 -10.40 -5.00 2.96
N GLN A 28 -9.12 -4.79 2.69
CA GLN A 28 -8.27 -5.80 2.04
C GLN A 28 -8.13 -7.06 2.88
N LEU A 29 -7.89 -6.92 4.19
CA LEU A 29 -7.81 -8.07 5.09
C LEU A 29 -9.13 -8.84 5.13
N LYS A 30 -10.27 -8.15 5.15
CA LYS A 30 -11.60 -8.77 5.12
C LYS A 30 -11.82 -9.57 3.83
N PHE A 31 -11.47 -9.02 2.68
CA PHE A 31 -11.57 -9.73 1.40
C PHE A 31 -10.69 -10.97 1.37
N PHE A 32 -9.45 -10.88 1.86
CA PHE A 32 -8.56 -12.02 1.97
C PHE A 32 -9.11 -13.06 2.93
N MET A 33 -9.56 -12.67 4.12
CA MET A 33 -10.16 -13.62 5.09
C MET A 33 -11.32 -14.41 4.47
N VAL A 34 -12.18 -13.76 3.69
CA VAL A 34 -13.30 -14.44 3.02
C VAL A 34 -12.80 -15.34 1.90
N ALA A 35 -11.92 -14.87 1.04
CA ALA A 35 -11.37 -15.66 -0.07
C ALA A 35 -10.59 -16.88 0.45
N ASP A 36 -9.71 -16.68 1.41
CA ASP A 36 -8.90 -17.74 2.02
C ASP A 36 -9.77 -18.77 2.76
N ARG A 37 -10.87 -18.31 3.37
CA ARG A 37 -11.83 -19.22 4.01
C ARG A 37 -12.54 -20.10 2.99
N PHE A 38 -12.90 -19.58 1.83
CA PHE A 38 -13.45 -20.39 0.74
C PHE A 38 -12.42 -21.42 0.26
N MET A 39 -11.16 -21.03 0.06
CA MET A 39 -10.08 -21.93 -0.31
C MET A 39 -9.86 -23.01 0.74
N PHE A 40 -9.80 -22.65 2.02
CA PHE A 40 -9.68 -23.60 3.13
C PHE A 40 -10.82 -24.62 3.16
N ASN A 41 -12.07 -24.19 3.00
CA ASN A 41 -13.22 -25.08 2.99
C ASN A 41 -13.21 -26.04 1.79
N ASN A 42 -12.53 -25.68 0.71
CA ASN A 42 -12.29 -26.53 -0.47
C ASN A 42 -11.05 -27.42 -0.33
N GLY A 43 -10.30 -27.33 0.77
CA GLY A 43 -9.06 -28.09 0.98
C GLY A 43 -7.84 -27.54 0.22
N GLU A 44 -7.86 -26.26 -0.18
CA GLU A 44 -6.81 -25.64 -0.97
C GLU A 44 -5.82 -24.79 -0.15
N PHE A 45 -6.21 -24.28 1.01
CA PHE A 45 -5.40 -23.41 1.87
C PHE A 45 -5.35 -23.92 3.30
N GLU A 46 -4.52 -24.92 3.56
CA GLU A 46 -4.44 -25.61 4.86
C GLU A 46 -3.96 -24.70 6.00
N ASP A 47 -3.13 -23.71 5.69
CA ASP A 47 -2.55 -22.78 6.68
C ASP A 47 -3.56 -21.72 7.21
N TYR A 48 -4.81 -21.70 6.74
CA TYR A 48 -5.79 -20.65 7.04
C TYR A 48 -5.93 -20.35 8.54
N GLU A 49 -6.22 -21.37 9.33
CA GLU A 49 -6.52 -21.19 10.77
C GLU A 49 -5.27 -20.73 11.54
N ASP A 50 -4.12 -21.32 11.28
CA ASP A 50 -2.86 -20.97 11.93
C ASP A 50 -2.43 -19.55 11.56
N MET A 51 -2.53 -19.17 10.28
CA MET A 51 -2.17 -17.85 9.80
C MET A 51 -3.05 -16.77 10.44
N TYR A 52 -4.36 -16.94 10.41
CA TYR A 52 -5.27 -15.95 10.98
C TYR A 52 -5.23 -15.90 12.50
N ALA A 53 -4.86 -16.99 13.19
CA ALA A 53 -4.58 -16.96 14.62
C ALA A 53 -3.36 -16.10 14.97
N GLU A 54 -2.29 -16.16 14.16
CA GLU A 54 -1.15 -15.25 14.31
C GLU A 54 -1.55 -13.80 14.02
N PHE A 55 -2.31 -13.55 12.94
CA PHE A 55 -2.76 -12.20 12.58
C PHE A 55 -3.65 -11.57 13.67
N ASP A 56 -4.61 -12.33 14.20
CA ASP A 56 -5.48 -11.86 15.28
C ASP A 56 -4.66 -11.46 16.53
N LYS A 57 -3.62 -12.22 16.82
CA LYS A 57 -2.82 -12.01 18.02
C LYS A 57 -1.77 -10.89 17.89
N TYR A 58 -1.15 -10.75 16.72
CA TYR A 58 0.08 -9.96 16.60
C TYR A 58 -0.02 -8.81 15.59
N LEU A 59 -0.81 -8.93 14.52
CA LEU A 59 -0.75 -8.03 13.38
C LEU A 59 -0.98 -6.55 13.75
N ALA A 60 -1.97 -6.28 14.59
CA ALA A 60 -2.28 -4.89 14.95
C ALA A 60 -1.11 -4.21 15.67
N GLN A 61 -0.49 -4.91 16.63
CA GLN A 61 0.68 -4.38 17.34
C GLN A 61 1.90 -4.28 16.44
N ASP A 62 2.11 -5.27 15.58
CA ASP A 62 3.24 -5.29 14.65
C ASP A 62 3.15 -4.12 13.65
N LEU A 63 1.97 -3.78 13.13
CA LEU A 63 1.80 -2.63 12.24
C LEU A 63 2.09 -1.30 12.97
N VAL A 64 1.72 -1.16 14.24
CA VAL A 64 2.13 0.00 15.06
C VAL A 64 3.65 0.06 15.21
N GLU A 65 4.31 -1.08 15.41
CA GLU A 65 5.77 -1.11 15.48
C GLU A 65 6.42 -0.79 14.12
N VAL A 66 5.82 -1.23 12.99
CA VAL A 66 6.26 -0.83 11.63
C VAL A 66 6.20 0.69 11.48
N GLU A 67 5.12 1.35 11.90
CA GLU A 67 5.04 2.81 11.86
C GLU A 67 6.19 3.46 12.65
N LYS A 68 6.50 2.96 13.86
CA LYS A 68 7.63 3.46 14.66
C LYS A 68 8.98 3.24 13.98
N GLN A 69 9.18 2.08 13.35
CA GLN A 69 10.40 1.77 12.59
C GLN A 69 10.54 2.72 11.38
N ALA A 70 9.43 3.04 10.72
CA ALA A 70 9.40 3.90 9.55
C ALA A 70 9.59 5.39 9.87
N GLU A 71 9.38 5.83 11.11
CA GLU A 71 9.37 7.24 11.49
C GLU A 71 10.60 8.05 11.01
N PRO A 72 11.86 7.64 11.28
CA PRO A 72 13.03 8.40 10.83
C PRO A 72 13.11 8.50 9.31
N PHE A 73 12.78 7.41 8.62
CA PHE A 73 12.75 7.36 7.16
C PHE A 73 11.67 8.31 6.60
N ALA A 74 10.47 8.28 7.16
CA ALA A 74 9.33 9.08 6.71
C ALA A 74 9.60 10.59 6.82
N ILE A 75 10.26 11.03 7.90
CA ILE A 75 10.70 12.42 8.06
C ILE A 75 11.61 12.86 6.91
N GLU A 76 12.64 12.08 6.62
CA GLU A 76 13.62 12.45 5.58
C GLU A 76 13.01 12.32 4.17
N PHE A 77 12.15 11.34 3.95
CA PHE A 77 11.41 11.17 2.71
C PHE A 77 10.53 12.41 2.42
N ALA A 78 9.74 12.82 3.39
CA ALA A 78 8.84 13.97 3.23
C ALA A 78 9.62 15.27 2.96
N LYS A 79 10.68 15.56 3.74
CA LYS A 79 11.55 16.72 3.48
C LYS A 79 12.12 16.74 2.08
N LYS A 80 12.43 15.58 1.52
CA LYS A 80 13.01 15.45 0.20
C LYS A 80 11.98 15.62 -0.92
N HIS A 81 10.74 15.16 -0.71
CA HIS A 81 9.77 14.93 -1.78
C HIS A 81 8.49 15.77 -1.73
N TRP A 82 8.32 16.63 -0.72
CA TRP A 82 7.09 17.41 -0.52
C TRP A 82 6.71 18.34 -1.67
N ASN A 83 7.65 18.73 -2.52
CA ASN A 83 7.44 19.66 -3.63
C ASN A 83 7.92 19.12 -4.99
N ASP A 84 8.01 17.81 -5.12
CA ASP A 84 8.34 17.20 -6.42
C ASP A 84 7.33 17.64 -7.48
N GLU A 85 7.80 18.02 -8.66
CA GLU A 85 6.93 18.39 -9.77
C GLU A 85 6.08 17.19 -10.24
N MET A 86 6.70 16.02 -10.27
CA MET A 86 6.09 14.74 -10.63
C MET A 86 6.83 13.62 -9.91
N HIS A 87 6.13 12.82 -9.11
CA HIS A 87 6.71 11.65 -8.43
C HIS A 87 6.26 10.34 -9.07
N TYR A 88 7.19 9.42 -9.26
CA TYR A 88 6.90 8.13 -9.89
C TYR A 88 6.89 7.01 -8.87
N PHE A 89 5.86 6.16 -8.93
CA PHE A 89 5.69 5.02 -8.04
C PHE A 89 5.69 3.72 -8.83
N VAL A 90 6.50 2.75 -8.40
CA VAL A 90 6.68 1.46 -9.06
C VAL A 90 6.42 0.34 -8.07
N GLY A 91 5.62 -0.66 -8.46
CA GLY A 91 5.32 -1.82 -7.62
C GLY A 91 4.87 -3.04 -8.42
N ALA A 92 4.85 -4.21 -7.81
CA ALA A 92 4.40 -5.44 -8.44
C ALA A 92 3.65 -6.35 -7.44
N GLY A 93 2.92 -7.32 -7.95
CA GLY A 93 2.23 -8.33 -7.14
C GLY A 93 1.27 -7.73 -6.13
N ASN A 94 1.34 -8.17 -4.89
CA ASN A 94 0.50 -7.68 -3.80
C ASN A 94 0.73 -6.19 -3.50
N GLN A 95 1.86 -5.62 -3.92
CA GLN A 95 2.14 -4.19 -3.76
C GLN A 95 1.54 -3.32 -4.86
N TRP A 96 1.17 -3.87 -6.01
CA TRP A 96 0.70 -3.04 -7.12
C TRP A 96 -0.56 -2.24 -6.77
N GLY A 97 -1.57 -2.92 -6.22
CA GLY A 97 -2.81 -2.25 -5.81
C GLY A 97 -2.56 -1.13 -4.78
N ALA A 98 -1.71 -1.39 -3.79
CA ALA A 98 -1.31 -0.41 -2.79
C ALA A 98 -0.52 0.75 -3.41
N THR A 99 0.43 0.48 -4.30
CA THR A 99 1.23 1.49 -5.03
C THR A 99 0.33 2.42 -5.85
N TYR A 100 -0.58 1.84 -6.63
CA TYR A 100 -1.54 2.58 -7.46
C TYR A 100 -2.47 3.45 -6.60
N SER A 101 -3.04 2.86 -5.56
CA SER A 101 -3.92 3.58 -4.63
C SER A 101 -3.20 4.73 -3.91
N TYR A 102 -1.97 4.50 -3.47
CA TYR A 102 -1.18 5.52 -2.78
C TYR A 102 -0.88 6.71 -3.68
N ALA A 103 -0.45 6.45 -4.90
CA ALA A 103 -0.22 7.51 -5.89
C ALA A 103 -1.48 8.34 -6.16
N MET A 104 -2.60 7.68 -6.44
CA MET A 104 -3.84 8.33 -6.85
C MET A 104 -4.63 8.92 -5.68
N CYS A 105 -4.87 8.14 -4.62
CA CYS A 105 -5.78 8.56 -3.55
C CYS A 105 -5.10 9.44 -2.50
N TYR A 106 -3.82 9.23 -2.24
CA TYR A 106 -3.10 10.00 -1.22
C TYR A 106 -2.36 11.19 -1.84
N TRP A 107 -1.51 10.95 -2.82
CA TRP A 107 -0.73 12.04 -3.39
C TRP A 107 -1.55 12.96 -4.30
N GLU A 108 -2.29 12.42 -5.26
CA GLU A 108 -3.07 13.26 -6.19
C GLU A 108 -4.33 13.83 -5.53
N GLU A 109 -5.14 12.97 -4.89
CA GLU A 109 -6.44 13.39 -4.33
C GLU A 109 -6.27 14.24 -3.06
N GLN A 110 -5.38 13.83 -2.15
CA GLN A 110 -5.27 14.41 -0.83
C GLN A 110 -4.18 15.46 -0.74
N LEU A 111 -2.99 15.22 -1.28
CA LEU A 111 -1.87 16.18 -1.24
C LEU A 111 -1.81 17.11 -2.47
N TRP A 112 -2.56 16.82 -3.51
CA TRP A 112 -2.58 17.56 -4.79
C TRP A 112 -1.24 17.58 -5.52
N LEU A 113 -0.42 16.57 -5.29
CA LEU A 113 0.85 16.34 -5.94
C LEU A 113 0.65 15.49 -7.20
N LYS A 114 1.39 15.78 -8.25
CA LYS A 114 1.32 15.00 -9.49
C LYS A 114 2.10 13.71 -9.36
N THR A 115 1.50 12.62 -9.81
CA THR A 115 2.15 11.32 -9.78
C THR A 115 1.99 10.54 -11.08
N LYS A 116 2.79 9.50 -11.21
CA LYS A 116 2.58 8.42 -12.17
C LYS A 116 2.93 7.11 -11.49
N SER A 117 2.00 6.18 -11.45
CA SER A 117 2.25 4.81 -11.02
C SER A 117 2.42 3.88 -12.22
N ILE A 118 3.28 2.86 -12.11
CA ILE A 118 3.48 1.84 -13.11
C ILE A 118 3.83 0.50 -12.45
N THR A 119 3.42 -0.60 -13.08
CA THR A 119 3.84 -1.92 -12.62
C THR A 119 5.31 -2.18 -12.94
N SER A 120 6.00 -2.92 -12.06
CA SER A 120 7.43 -3.20 -12.23
C SER A 120 7.76 -3.93 -13.54
N ASN A 121 6.85 -4.77 -14.04
CA ASN A 121 7.04 -5.46 -15.32
C ASN A 121 6.93 -4.51 -16.51
N GLU A 122 6.11 -3.45 -16.43
CA GLU A 122 5.94 -2.46 -17.50
C GLU A 122 6.98 -1.33 -17.44
N PHE A 123 7.69 -1.17 -16.33
CA PHE A 123 8.72 -0.14 -16.16
C PHE A 123 9.68 -0.07 -17.36
N PHE A 124 10.12 -1.23 -17.84
CA PHE A 124 11.07 -1.35 -18.96
C PHE A 124 10.43 -1.23 -20.35
N HIS A 125 9.13 -0.98 -20.45
CA HIS A 125 8.42 -0.80 -21.73
C HIS A 125 8.23 0.67 -22.14
N GLY A 126 8.91 1.60 -21.45
CA GLY A 126 8.89 3.01 -21.84
C GLY A 126 9.19 3.97 -20.70
N MET A 127 8.71 3.71 -19.48
CA MET A 127 8.92 4.65 -18.38
C MET A 127 10.41 4.92 -18.09
N PHE A 128 11.26 3.90 -18.14
CA PHE A 128 12.68 4.04 -17.84
C PHE A 128 13.41 5.00 -18.81
N GLU A 129 12.88 5.26 -20.00
CA GLU A 129 13.42 6.21 -20.98
C GLU A 129 13.19 7.68 -20.56
N ILE A 130 12.21 7.97 -19.74
CA ILE A 130 11.92 9.33 -19.24
C ILE A 130 12.54 9.61 -17.87
N VAL A 131 13.14 8.59 -17.26
CA VAL A 131 13.83 8.73 -15.97
C VAL A 131 15.20 9.34 -16.16
N THR A 132 15.49 10.42 -15.44
CA THR A 132 16.78 11.10 -15.38
C THR A 132 17.43 10.91 -14.00
N LYS A 133 18.60 11.50 -13.80
CA LYS A 133 19.28 11.45 -12.49
C LYS A 133 18.47 12.07 -11.37
N GLU A 134 17.67 13.08 -11.68
CA GLU A 134 16.90 13.88 -10.73
C GLU A 134 15.45 13.41 -10.57
N THR A 135 14.99 12.51 -11.42
CA THR A 135 13.59 12.03 -11.39
C THR A 135 13.28 11.33 -10.06
N PRO A 136 12.30 11.79 -9.27
CA PRO A 136 11.95 11.11 -8.04
C PRO A 136 11.17 9.83 -8.34
N VAL A 137 11.72 8.69 -7.95
CA VAL A 137 11.14 7.36 -8.17
C VAL A 137 11.11 6.58 -6.87
N THR A 138 9.95 6.15 -6.42
CA THR A 138 9.79 5.23 -5.29
C THR A 138 9.41 3.84 -5.80
N ILE A 139 10.15 2.83 -5.37
CA ILE A 139 9.97 1.43 -5.74
C ILE A 139 9.54 0.66 -4.51
N TYR A 140 8.36 0.04 -4.57
CA TYR A 140 7.85 -0.84 -3.52
C TYR A 140 8.21 -2.29 -3.82
N ILE A 141 8.79 -2.98 -2.84
CA ILE A 141 9.15 -4.39 -2.94
C ILE A 141 8.37 -5.19 -1.89
N GLY A 142 7.50 -6.08 -2.36
CA GLY A 142 6.76 -7.01 -1.51
C GLY A 142 7.51 -8.31 -1.25
N GLU A 143 6.87 -9.23 -0.51
CA GLU A 143 7.41 -10.55 -0.15
C GLU A 143 6.73 -11.70 -0.90
N ASP A 144 5.81 -11.38 -1.80
CA ASP A 144 5.11 -12.35 -2.63
C ASP A 144 5.95 -12.86 -3.82
N ALA A 145 5.36 -13.77 -4.59
CA ALA A 145 6.03 -14.41 -5.74
C ALA A 145 6.45 -13.43 -6.87
N GLN A 146 5.92 -12.19 -6.88
CA GLN A 146 6.25 -11.16 -7.86
C GLN A 146 7.43 -10.28 -7.41
N ARG A 147 7.98 -10.50 -6.22
CA ARG A 147 9.15 -9.77 -5.70
C ARG A 147 10.27 -9.59 -6.73
N PRO A 148 10.68 -10.63 -7.51
CA PRO A 148 11.76 -10.48 -8.49
C PRO A 148 11.53 -9.40 -9.55
N LEU A 149 10.27 -9.05 -9.85
CA LEU A 149 9.96 -7.98 -10.80
C LEU A 149 10.34 -6.60 -10.23
N SER A 150 10.03 -6.33 -8.97
CA SER A 150 10.43 -5.09 -8.31
C SER A 150 11.93 -5.05 -8.03
N GLU A 151 12.54 -6.16 -7.64
CA GLU A 151 13.99 -6.26 -7.47
C GLU A 151 14.75 -5.99 -8.78
N ARG A 152 14.20 -6.41 -9.92
CA ARG A 152 14.79 -6.10 -11.23
C ARG A 152 14.85 -4.58 -11.47
N VAL A 153 13.79 -3.85 -11.13
CA VAL A 153 13.78 -2.38 -11.23
C VAL A 153 14.76 -1.78 -10.23
N ALA A 154 14.75 -2.21 -8.98
CA ALA A 154 15.63 -1.71 -7.92
C ALA A 154 17.11 -1.92 -8.26
N ASN A 155 17.47 -3.04 -8.87
CA ASN A 155 18.84 -3.33 -9.32
C ASN A 155 19.27 -2.50 -10.55
N PHE A 156 18.33 -2.07 -11.35
CA PHE A 156 18.60 -1.29 -12.56
C PHE A 156 18.65 0.22 -12.30
N ILE A 157 17.72 0.73 -11.48
CA ILE A 157 17.49 2.17 -11.33
C ILE A 157 18.75 2.99 -10.97
N PRO A 158 19.71 2.49 -10.15
CA PRO A 158 20.92 3.25 -9.81
C PRO A 158 21.79 3.62 -11.02
N ARG A 159 21.59 2.97 -12.16
CA ARG A 159 22.36 3.24 -13.39
C ARG A 159 21.92 4.52 -14.09
N ILE A 160 20.68 4.94 -13.88
CA ILE A 160 20.05 6.05 -14.60
C ILE A 160 19.51 7.17 -13.70
N CYS A 161 19.29 6.88 -12.42
CA CYS A 161 18.66 7.77 -11.46
C CYS A 161 19.47 7.84 -10.16
N ALA A 162 19.62 9.05 -9.59
CA ALA A 162 20.19 9.26 -8.25
C ALA A 162 19.11 9.59 -7.21
N ASN A 163 17.91 9.95 -7.66
CA ASN A 163 16.79 10.36 -6.80
C ASN A 163 15.74 9.24 -6.67
N TYR A 164 16.21 7.99 -6.51
CA TYR A 164 15.31 6.87 -6.24
C TYR A 164 15.24 6.56 -4.75
N THR A 165 14.14 5.94 -4.37
CA THR A 165 13.88 5.39 -3.03
C THR A 165 13.37 3.97 -3.17
N ILE A 166 13.87 3.05 -2.35
CA ILE A 166 13.38 1.68 -2.26
C ILE A 166 12.71 1.51 -0.91
N ILE A 167 11.48 1.01 -0.90
CA ILE A 167 10.74 0.64 0.29
C ILE A 167 10.45 -0.86 0.19
N ASP A 168 11.16 -1.65 0.98
CA ASP A 168 11.04 -3.10 1.01
C ASP A 168 10.31 -3.55 2.28
N SER A 169 9.24 -4.33 2.15
CA SER A 169 8.50 -4.83 3.31
C SER A 169 9.37 -5.71 4.23
N LYS A 170 10.42 -6.32 3.70
CA LYS A 170 11.36 -7.13 4.50
C LYS A 170 12.19 -6.34 5.51
N ASP A 171 12.35 -5.03 5.29
CA ASP A 171 13.14 -4.17 6.17
C ASP A 171 12.40 -3.89 7.50
N TYR A 172 11.13 -4.27 7.59
CA TYR A 172 10.28 -4.05 8.76
C TYR A 172 10.01 -5.35 9.49
N GLU A 173 10.31 -5.38 10.79
CA GLU A 173 10.10 -6.55 11.63
C GLU A 173 8.61 -6.72 11.96
N LEU A 174 8.10 -7.95 11.86
CA LEU A 174 6.79 -8.37 12.33
C LEU A 174 6.99 -9.46 13.39
N LYS A 175 6.96 -9.06 14.66
CA LYS A 175 7.22 -9.97 15.79
C LYS A 175 6.04 -10.89 16.01
N GLY A 176 6.22 -12.18 15.95
CA GLY A 176 5.15 -13.15 16.16
C GLY A 176 4.41 -13.59 14.91
N ILE A 177 4.71 -13.00 13.76
CA ILE A 177 4.25 -13.47 12.46
C ILE A 177 5.30 -14.39 11.84
N SER A 178 4.91 -15.63 11.55
CA SER A 178 5.77 -16.60 10.89
C SER A 178 6.20 -16.13 9.51
N GLU A 179 7.46 -16.38 9.14
CA GLU A 179 8.06 -15.97 7.86
C GLU A 179 7.20 -16.40 6.65
N LYS A 180 6.63 -17.60 6.69
CA LYS A 180 5.79 -18.14 5.62
C LYS A 180 4.50 -17.33 5.37
N TYR A 181 4.06 -16.54 6.34
CA TYR A 181 2.84 -15.73 6.24
C TYR A 181 3.09 -14.27 5.86
N ARG A 182 4.32 -13.79 5.96
CA ARG A 182 4.68 -12.41 5.66
C ARG A 182 4.32 -11.99 4.23
N LYS A 183 4.41 -12.91 3.27
CA LYS A 183 4.04 -12.68 1.86
C LYS A 183 2.59 -12.19 1.68
N HIS A 184 1.70 -12.48 2.62
CA HIS A 184 0.30 -12.03 2.61
C HIS A 184 0.12 -10.61 3.19
N LEU A 185 1.14 -10.07 3.86
CA LEU A 185 1.06 -8.83 4.62
C LEU A 185 1.82 -7.65 3.99
N SER A 186 2.51 -7.85 2.88
CA SER A 186 3.37 -6.82 2.28
C SER A 186 2.66 -5.47 2.08
N HIS A 187 1.42 -5.47 1.61
CA HIS A 187 0.65 -4.24 1.42
C HIS A 187 0.22 -3.59 2.75
N HIS A 188 0.00 -4.36 3.82
CA HIS A 188 -0.30 -3.81 5.16
C HIS A 188 0.93 -3.13 5.76
N VAL A 189 2.11 -3.76 5.60
CA VAL A 189 3.39 -3.16 6.01
C VAL A 189 3.61 -1.85 5.26
N MET A 190 3.41 -1.84 3.94
CA MET A 190 3.56 -0.62 3.15
C MET A 190 2.55 0.45 3.52
N HIS A 191 1.31 0.07 3.85
CA HIS A 191 0.31 1.02 4.33
C HIS A 191 0.77 1.69 5.63
N ALA A 192 1.32 0.92 6.59
CA ALA A 192 1.86 1.47 7.83
C ALA A 192 3.04 2.43 7.58
N VAL A 193 3.95 2.08 6.66
CA VAL A 193 5.05 2.96 6.25
C VAL A 193 4.52 4.24 5.61
N ASN A 194 3.57 4.12 4.69
CA ASN A 194 2.98 5.25 4.00
C ASN A 194 2.20 6.18 4.94
N ASN A 195 1.50 5.64 5.94
CA ASN A 195 0.85 6.45 6.98
C ASN A 195 1.85 7.38 7.68
N ARG A 196 3.07 6.92 7.93
CA ARG A 196 4.10 7.79 8.53
C ARG A 196 4.62 8.83 7.56
N ILE A 197 4.80 8.45 6.28
CA ILE A 197 5.15 9.41 5.23
C ILE A 197 4.06 10.49 5.14
N ASP A 198 2.79 10.12 5.12
CA ASP A 198 1.67 11.03 4.97
C ASP A 198 1.62 12.09 6.07
N VAL A 199 1.84 11.69 7.33
CA VAL A 199 1.90 12.64 8.46
C VAL A 199 2.97 13.71 8.22
N HIS A 200 4.14 13.33 7.72
CA HIS A 200 5.22 14.26 7.47
C HIS A 200 5.04 15.03 6.15
N MET A 201 4.43 14.43 5.15
CA MET A 201 4.03 15.15 3.92
C MET A 201 3.01 16.26 4.22
N GLU A 202 2.04 16.00 5.09
CA GLU A 202 1.09 17.02 5.54
C GLU A 202 1.79 18.20 6.24
N ILE A 203 2.78 17.90 7.07
CA ILE A 203 3.59 18.92 7.76
C ILE A 203 4.41 19.76 6.76
N GLU A 204 5.15 19.12 5.88
CA GLU A 204 6.05 19.80 4.94
C GLU A 204 5.27 20.60 3.87
N THR A 205 4.20 20.04 3.34
CA THR A 205 3.32 20.71 2.37
C THR A 205 2.47 21.81 3.01
N ARG A 206 2.28 21.77 4.33
CA ARG A 206 1.32 22.60 5.09
C ARG A 206 -0.10 22.50 4.51
N HIS A 207 -0.43 21.34 3.98
CA HIS A 207 -1.69 21.06 3.33
C HIS A 207 -2.40 19.90 4.04
N PRO A 208 -3.52 20.17 4.76
CA PRO A 208 -4.27 19.12 5.43
C PRO A 208 -4.84 18.10 4.43
N MET A 209 -4.51 16.83 4.63
CA MET A 209 -4.91 15.75 3.72
C MET A 209 -6.43 15.51 3.66
N GLU A 210 -7.19 16.07 4.58
CA GLU A 210 -8.65 16.00 4.58
C GLU A 210 -9.31 16.95 3.59
N ILE A 211 -8.60 17.98 3.12
CA ILE A 211 -9.14 19.00 2.21
C ILE A 211 -9.24 18.41 0.81
N ARG A 212 -10.37 18.64 0.17
CA ARG A 212 -10.65 18.27 -1.23
C ARG A 212 -11.03 19.50 -2.04
N ARG A 213 -10.56 19.60 -3.30
CA ARG A 213 -10.99 20.67 -4.22
C ARG A 213 -12.36 20.39 -4.80
N TYR A 214 -12.58 19.19 -5.30
CA TYR A 214 -13.73 18.82 -6.12
C TYR A 214 -14.46 17.60 -5.59
N TYR A 215 -13.73 16.61 -5.10
CA TYR A 215 -14.27 15.34 -4.64
C TYR A 215 -15.35 15.54 -3.56
N ARG A 216 -16.55 15.07 -3.82
CA ARG A 216 -17.75 15.25 -2.99
C ARG A 216 -18.13 16.70 -2.71
N ARG A 217 -17.66 17.66 -3.52
CA ARG A 217 -18.01 19.09 -3.44
C ARG A 217 -18.71 19.58 -4.68
N LEU A 218 -18.47 18.95 -5.82
CA LEU A 218 -19.15 19.24 -7.08
C LEU A 218 -19.94 18.00 -7.50
N GLU A 219 -21.05 18.24 -8.21
CA GLU A 219 -21.78 17.17 -8.91
C GLU A 219 -21.00 16.74 -10.15
N TYR A 220 -20.89 15.41 -10.39
CA TYR A 220 -20.24 14.82 -11.56
C TYR A 220 -20.81 13.44 -11.88
#